data_21a690b241ac35e2f0211987b61a1b06
#
_entry.id   21a690b241ac35e2f0211987b61a1b06
#
_cell.length_a   1.000
_cell.length_b   1.000
_cell.length_c   1.000
_cell.angle_alpha   90.00
_cell.angle_beta   90.00
_cell.angle_gamma   90.00
#
_symmetry.space_group_name_H-M   'P 1'
#
loop_
_entity.id
_entity.type
_entity.pdbx_description
1 polymer ?
#
loop_
_entity_poly.entity_id
_entity_poly.type
_entity_poly.pdbx_seq_one_letter_code
_entity_poly.pdbx_strand_id
1 'polypeptide(L)'
;EFGIFYFQHQGEKDKAAAALFRMKSRKMAKSYYLTFSELAKEFKTTLVAGSIILPEPRVVNGELEIDPLGKLYNASFVFSPDGKIIGNPILKTFPIESEQDFLTSASAEELPVFELPIGKTSVLICADSWFPSAYENARKNQAELILVPSYCTGEGTMAKLWQGYSGQEEPAETDLSDIGKIT
;
A
#
# COMPACT_ATOMS: atom_id res chain seq x y z
N GLU A 1 -21.15 -10.85 13.19
CA GLU A 1 -19.71 -10.60 12.97
C GLU A 1 -19.36 -9.11 13.08
N PHE A 2 -20.10 -8.19 12.42
CA PHE A 2 -19.80 -6.74 12.45
C PHE A 2 -19.69 -6.19 13.87
N GLY A 3 -20.62 -6.52 14.77
CA GLY A 3 -20.61 -6.07 16.16
C GLY A 3 -19.36 -6.50 16.93
N ILE A 4 -18.85 -7.68 16.67
CA ILE A 4 -17.61 -8.17 17.33
C ILE A 4 -16.45 -7.25 16.94
N PHE A 5 -16.24 -6.98 15.66
CA PHE A 5 -15.15 -6.11 15.19
C PHE A 5 -15.33 -4.66 15.59
N TYR A 6 -16.57 -4.18 15.66
CA TYR A 6 -16.86 -2.81 16.10
C TYR A 6 -16.46 -2.57 17.56
N PHE A 7 -16.65 -3.56 18.45
CA PHE A 7 -16.26 -3.45 19.85
C PHE A 7 -14.79 -3.83 20.11
N GLN A 8 -14.16 -4.56 19.19
CA GLN A 8 -12.76 -4.98 19.28
C GLN A 8 -11.82 -4.11 18.42
N HIS A 9 -12.12 -2.80 18.30
CA HIS A 9 -11.28 -1.88 17.55
C HIS A 9 -9.90 -1.67 18.20
N GLN A 10 -8.90 -1.34 17.39
CA GLN A 10 -7.51 -1.09 17.81
C GLN A 10 -7.21 0.39 18.07
N GLY A 11 -8.22 1.18 18.43
CA GLY A 11 -8.10 2.61 18.67
C GLY A 11 -8.44 3.49 17.44
N GLU A 12 -8.97 2.90 16.37
CA GLU A 12 -9.42 3.63 15.19
C GLU A 12 -10.53 4.61 15.54
N LYS A 13 -10.50 5.80 14.94
CA LYS A 13 -11.54 6.82 15.08
C LYS A 13 -12.81 6.40 14.32
N ASP A 14 -12.65 5.95 13.06
CA ASP A 14 -13.75 5.34 12.30
C ASP A 14 -13.84 3.83 12.56
N LYS A 15 -14.52 3.49 13.65
CA LYS A 15 -14.77 2.10 14.06
C LYS A 15 -15.64 1.34 13.07
N ALA A 16 -16.53 2.02 12.36
CA ALA A 16 -17.45 1.38 11.42
C ALA A 16 -16.70 0.92 10.17
N ALA A 17 -15.87 1.78 9.59
CA ALA A 17 -14.99 1.41 8.48
C ALA A 17 -14.04 0.27 8.89
N ALA A 18 -13.37 0.40 10.03
CA ALA A 18 -12.46 -0.63 10.54
C ALA A 18 -13.15 -1.99 10.72
N ALA A 19 -14.35 -2.01 11.32
CA ALA A 19 -15.13 -3.24 11.49
C ALA A 19 -15.54 -3.87 10.15
N LEU A 20 -15.93 -3.06 9.18
CA LEU A 20 -16.31 -3.53 7.85
C LEU A 20 -15.12 -4.20 7.13
N PHE A 21 -13.96 -3.57 7.14
CA PHE A 21 -12.74 -4.15 6.54
C PHE A 21 -12.35 -5.45 7.23
N ARG A 22 -12.35 -5.52 8.56
CA ARG A 22 -12.04 -6.75 9.30
C ARG A 22 -13.04 -7.87 9.00
N MET A 23 -14.33 -7.56 8.97
CA MET A 23 -15.38 -8.54 8.68
C MET A 23 -15.21 -9.17 7.29
N LYS A 24 -14.77 -8.40 6.31
CA LYS A 24 -14.56 -8.86 4.93
C LYS A 24 -13.15 -9.38 4.65
N SER A 25 -12.20 -9.17 5.57
CA SER A 25 -10.76 -9.35 5.35
C SER A 25 -10.37 -10.73 4.82
N ARG A 26 -10.90 -11.81 5.39
CA ARG A 26 -10.58 -13.19 4.95
C ARG A 26 -10.97 -13.44 3.49
N LYS A 27 -12.16 -12.99 3.09
CA LYS A 27 -12.62 -13.12 1.70
C LYS A 27 -11.79 -12.24 0.77
N MET A 28 -11.53 -11.01 1.19
CA MET A 28 -10.72 -10.05 0.41
C MET A 28 -9.30 -10.56 0.22
N ALA A 29 -8.61 -10.98 1.29
CA ALA A 29 -7.26 -11.52 1.21
C ALA A 29 -7.18 -12.75 0.30
N LYS A 30 -8.12 -13.69 0.45
CA LYS A 30 -8.18 -14.89 -0.40
C LYS A 30 -8.40 -14.54 -1.88
N SER A 31 -9.37 -13.67 -2.17
CA SER A 31 -9.65 -13.28 -3.56
C SER A 31 -8.47 -12.54 -4.18
N TYR A 32 -7.88 -11.61 -3.46
CA TYR A 32 -6.70 -10.87 -3.87
C TYR A 32 -5.53 -11.81 -4.20
N TYR A 33 -5.16 -12.67 -3.23
CA TYR A 33 -4.06 -13.61 -3.42
C TYR A 33 -4.28 -14.53 -4.62
N LEU A 34 -5.44 -15.17 -4.73
CA LEU A 34 -5.74 -16.06 -5.85
C LEU A 34 -5.68 -15.35 -7.20
N THR A 35 -6.29 -14.17 -7.31
CA THR A 35 -6.31 -13.40 -8.56
C THR A 35 -4.89 -13.08 -9.04
N PHE A 36 -4.05 -12.49 -8.19
CA PHE A 36 -2.71 -12.10 -8.60
C PHE A 36 -1.75 -13.27 -8.73
N SER A 37 -1.90 -14.33 -7.92
CA SER A 37 -1.17 -15.58 -8.05
C SER A 37 -1.45 -16.27 -9.39
N GLU A 38 -2.73 -16.37 -9.78
CA GLU A 38 -3.14 -16.97 -11.06
C GLU A 38 -2.64 -16.14 -12.25
N LEU A 39 -2.78 -14.81 -12.20
CA LEU A 39 -2.27 -13.93 -13.25
C LEU A 39 -0.75 -14.05 -13.41
N ALA A 40 0.01 -14.05 -12.31
CA ALA A 40 1.46 -14.18 -12.37
C ALA A 40 1.88 -15.52 -13.00
N LYS A 41 1.18 -16.61 -12.67
CA LYS A 41 1.41 -17.95 -13.26
C LYS A 41 1.04 -18.00 -14.74
N GLU A 42 -0.14 -17.50 -15.09
CA GLU A 42 -0.66 -17.54 -16.47
C GLU A 42 0.27 -16.78 -17.41
N PHE A 43 0.68 -15.57 -17.02
CA PHE A 43 1.55 -14.75 -17.85
C PHE A 43 3.05 -14.99 -17.60
N LYS A 44 3.42 -15.89 -16.67
CA LYS A 44 4.82 -16.22 -16.30
C LYS A 44 5.66 -14.98 -16.06
N THR A 45 5.10 -14.02 -15.33
CA THR A 45 5.72 -12.72 -15.08
C THR A 45 5.79 -12.38 -13.60
N THR A 46 6.79 -11.58 -13.22
CA THR A 46 6.78 -10.92 -11.91
C THR A 46 5.72 -9.81 -11.96
N LEU A 47 4.84 -9.77 -10.96
CA LEU A 47 3.71 -8.85 -10.93
C LEU A 47 3.69 -8.08 -9.62
N VAL A 48 3.74 -6.74 -9.70
CA VAL A 48 3.45 -5.86 -8.57
C VAL A 48 1.94 -5.60 -8.54
N ALA A 49 1.28 -6.11 -7.52
CA ALA A 49 -0.17 -6.01 -7.40
C ALA A 49 -0.59 -4.62 -6.88
N GLY A 50 -1.79 -4.18 -7.26
CA GLY A 50 -2.41 -3.01 -6.65
C GLY A 50 -2.62 -3.19 -5.14
N SER A 51 -2.80 -2.11 -4.40
CA SER A 51 -2.93 -2.19 -2.95
C SER A 51 -4.34 -2.61 -2.48
N ILE A 52 -4.39 -3.17 -1.27
CA ILE A 52 -5.60 -3.66 -0.60
C ILE A 52 -5.54 -3.36 0.89
N ILE A 53 -6.67 -3.06 1.51
CA ILE A 53 -6.76 -2.86 2.97
C ILE A 53 -6.98 -4.20 3.66
N LEU A 54 -6.02 -4.59 4.52
CA LEU A 54 -6.03 -5.84 5.26
C LEU A 54 -5.57 -5.64 6.72
N PRO A 55 -6.11 -6.44 7.65
CA PRO A 55 -5.64 -6.46 9.04
C PRO A 55 -4.36 -7.31 9.15
N GLU A 56 -3.30 -6.72 9.67
CA GLU A 56 -1.99 -7.33 9.96
C GLU A 56 -1.54 -8.33 8.90
N PRO A 57 -1.37 -7.90 7.63
CA PRO A 57 -1.00 -8.81 6.56
C PRO A 57 0.45 -9.29 6.73
N ARG A 58 0.67 -10.58 6.49
CA ARG A 58 1.99 -11.24 6.56
C ARG A 58 2.18 -12.15 5.36
N VAL A 59 3.43 -12.44 5.05
CA VAL A 59 3.79 -13.42 4.02
C VAL A 59 4.42 -14.63 4.72
N VAL A 60 3.79 -15.79 4.57
CA VAL A 60 4.27 -17.04 5.15
C VAL A 60 4.41 -18.07 4.02
N ASN A 61 5.62 -18.54 3.79
CA ASN A 61 5.94 -19.49 2.70
C ASN A 61 5.48 -19.05 1.30
N GLY A 62 5.44 -17.72 1.07
CA GLY A 62 4.97 -17.14 -0.20
C GLY A 62 3.45 -17.00 -0.33
N GLU A 63 2.71 -17.24 0.74
CA GLU A 63 1.26 -17.08 0.81
C GLU A 63 0.87 -15.89 1.70
N LEU A 64 -0.29 -15.28 1.40
CA LEU A 64 -0.84 -14.18 2.18
C LEU A 64 -1.63 -14.70 3.38
N GLU A 65 -1.17 -14.33 4.56
CA GLU A 65 -1.88 -14.53 5.82
C GLU A 65 -2.29 -13.19 6.44
N ILE A 66 -3.33 -13.19 7.24
CA ILE A 66 -3.83 -12.03 7.98
C ILE A 66 -4.20 -12.40 9.42
N ASP A 67 -4.04 -11.43 10.33
CA ASP A 67 -4.70 -11.49 11.64
C ASP A 67 -5.97 -10.64 11.60
N PRO A 68 -7.18 -11.24 11.60
CA PRO A 68 -8.43 -10.49 11.52
C PRO A 68 -8.66 -9.49 12.66
N LEU A 69 -7.94 -9.61 13.76
CA LEU A 69 -8.01 -8.69 14.91
C LEU A 69 -6.88 -7.66 14.92
N GLY A 70 -5.92 -7.77 14.00
CA GLY A 70 -4.76 -6.88 13.91
C GLY A 70 -5.11 -5.47 13.45
N LYS A 71 -4.09 -4.61 13.43
CA LYS A 71 -4.19 -3.25 12.89
C LYS A 71 -4.43 -3.30 11.37
N LEU A 72 -5.19 -2.32 10.86
CA LEU A 72 -5.46 -2.23 9.43
C LEU A 72 -4.34 -1.47 8.70
N TYR A 73 -3.89 -2.05 7.61
CA TYR A 73 -2.91 -1.44 6.70
C TYR A 73 -3.42 -1.45 5.27
N ASN A 74 -3.06 -0.43 4.50
CA ASN A 74 -3.13 -0.49 3.05
C ASN A 74 -1.83 -1.15 2.58
N ALA A 75 -1.92 -2.32 1.94
CA ALA A 75 -0.79 -3.18 1.62
C ALA A 75 -0.76 -3.56 0.13
N SER A 76 0.45 -3.68 -0.41
CA SER A 76 0.71 -4.21 -1.76
C SER A 76 1.69 -5.37 -1.66
N PHE A 77 1.75 -6.21 -2.70
CA PHE A 77 2.57 -7.42 -2.72
C PHE A 77 3.19 -7.63 -4.10
N VAL A 78 4.36 -8.26 -4.12
CA VAL A 78 5.04 -8.67 -5.35
C VAL A 78 4.89 -10.17 -5.53
N PHE A 79 4.39 -10.60 -6.68
CA PHE A 79 4.20 -12.00 -7.03
C PHE A 79 5.26 -12.44 -8.03
N SER A 80 5.87 -13.61 -7.78
CA SER A 80 6.79 -14.27 -8.71
C SER A 80 6.03 -15.02 -9.81
N PRO A 81 6.70 -15.42 -10.91
CA PRO A 81 6.07 -16.16 -12.00
C PRO A 81 5.47 -17.52 -11.62
N ASP A 82 5.82 -18.07 -10.46
CA ASP A 82 5.21 -19.28 -9.90
C ASP A 82 3.97 -18.96 -9.01
N GLY A 83 3.59 -17.68 -8.92
CA GLY A 83 2.42 -17.20 -8.20
C GLY A 83 2.60 -17.06 -6.69
N LYS A 84 3.81 -17.17 -6.18
CA LYS A 84 4.11 -16.91 -4.77
C LYS A 84 4.44 -15.44 -4.53
N ILE A 85 4.14 -14.96 -3.34
CA ILE A 85 4.57 -13.63 -2.93
C ILE A 85 6.07 -13.64 -2.61
N ILE A 86 6.79 -12.64 -3.11
CA ILE A 86 8.20 -12.39 -2.86
C ILE A 86 8.33 -11.39 -1.70
N GLY A 87 9.18 -11.72 -0.72
CA GLY A 87 9.55 -10.82 0.37
C GLY A 87 8.41 -10.46 1.32
N ASN A 88 8.49 -9.31 1.94
CA ASN A 88 7.53 -8.80 2.91
C ASN A 88 6.42 -7.97 2.24
N PRO A 89 5.26 -7.77 2.89
CA PRO A 89 4.25 -6.82 2.44
C PRO A 89 4.85 -5.41 2.31
N ILE A 90 4.45 -4.68 1.26
CA ILE A 90 4.64 -3.23 1.18
C ILE A 90 3.48 -2.60 1.92
N LEU A 91 3.74 -1.92 3.03
CA LEU A 91 2.71 -1.25 3.83
C LEU A 91 2.75 0.25 3.59
N LYS A 92 1.59 0.85 3.30
CA LYS A 92 1.48 2.29 3.06
C LYS A 92 1.95 3.10 4.27
N THR A 93 2.89 3.99 4.03
CA THR A 93 3.50 4.84 5.07
C THR A 93 2.65 6.08 5.33
N PHE A 94 2.10 6.67 4.28
CA PHE A 94 1.35 7.92 4.33
C PHE A 94 -0.11 7.72 3.87
N PRO A 95 -1.01 7.20 4.75
CA PRO A 95 -2.43 7.16 4.47
C PRO A 95 -2.97 8.56 4.18
N ILE A 96 -3.83 8.70 3.15
CA ILE A 96 -4.50 9.97 2.86
C ILE A 96 -5.58 10.27 3.92
N GLU A 97 -6.08 11.52 3.95
CA GLU A 97 -7.03 11.99 4.97
C GLU A 97 -8.18 11.03 5.22
N SER A 98 -8.81 10.52 4.15
CA SER A 98 -9.92 9.56 4.25
C SER A 98 -9.54 8.19 4.82
N GLU A 99 -8.25 7.87 4.87
CA GLU A 99 -7.70 6.61 5.38
C GLU A 99 -7.22 6.73 6.83
N GLN A 100 -6.81 7.93 7.29
CA GLN A 100 -6.15 8.15 8.57
C GLN A 100 -7.00 7.78 9.80
N ASP A 101 -8.32 7.79 9.66
CA ASP A 101 -9.22 7.50 10.77
C ASP A 101 -9.35 6.00 11.07
N PHE A 102 -8.85 5.13 10.18
CA PHE A 102 -8.95 3.67 10.38
C PHE A 102 -7.72 2.86 9.91
N LEU A 103 -6.77 3.47 9.19
CA LEU A 103 -5.53 2.78 8.81
C LEU A 103 -4.36 3.16 9.73
N THR A 104 -3.47 2.21 9.88
CA THR A 104 -2.17 2.40 10.55
C THR A 104 -1.13 2.79 9.51
N SER A 105 -0.36 3.84 9.79
CA SER A 105 0.83 4.20 9.02
C SER A 105 1.96 3.21 9.31
N ALA A 106 2.65 2.76 8.26
CA ALA A 106 3.91 2.04 8.41
C ALA A 106 5.10 3.02 8.50
N SER A 107 6.27 2.50 8.85
CA SER A 107 7.50 3.29 8.81
C SER A 107 8.07 3.34 7.39
N ALA A 108 8.47 4.54 6.93
CA ALA A 108 9.16 4.68 5.65
C ALA A 108 10.51 3.93 5.63
N GLU A 109 11.14 3.76 6.80
CA GLU A 109 12.40 3.02 6.92
C GLU A 109 12.22 1.51 6.73
N GLU A 110 11.01 1.00 6.90
CA GLU A 110 10.67 -0.43 6.75
C GLU A 110 10.15 -0.80 5.35
N LEU A 111 10.04 0.17 4.43
CA LEU A 111 9.65 -0.10 3.05
C LEU A 111 10.65 -1.07 2.39
N PRO A 112 10.18 -2.23 1.91
CA PRO A 112 11.08 -3.24 1.33
C PRO A 112 11.58 -2.81 -0.04
N VAL A 113 12.81 -3.25 -0.37
CA VAL A 113 13.36 -3.23 -1.72
C VAL A 113 13.51 -4.66 -2.20
N PHE A 114 13.08 -4.93 -3.42
CA PHE A 114 13.02 -6.25 -4.01
C PHE A 114 14.10 -6.42 -5.07
N GLU A 115 14.83 -7.55 -5.03
CA GLU A 115 15.70 -7.97 -6.12
C GLU A 115 14.83 -8.62 -7.20
N LEU A 116 14.47 -7.86 -8.23
CA LEU A 116 13.63 -8.33 -9.33
C LEU A 116 14.48 -8.52 -10.60
N PRO A 117 14.00 -9.26 -11.62
CA PRO A 117 14.72 -9.42 -12.88
C PRO A 117 15.04 -8.11 -13.61
N ILE A 118 14.31 -7.06 -13.32
CA ILE A 118 14.49 -5.71 -13.89
C ILE A 118 15.39 -4.80 -13.06
N GLY A 119 15.97 -5.30 -11.95
CA GLY A 119 16.80 -4.55 -11.02
C GLY A 119 16.19 -4.38 -9.63
N LYS A 120 16.94 -3.74 -8.74
CA LYS A 120 16.47 -3.42 -7.38
C LYS A 120 15.30 -2.45 -7.43
N THR A 121 14.15 -2.93 -6.98
CA THR A 121 12.88 -2.22 -7.13
C THR A 121 12.27 -1.87 -5.77
N SER A 122 11.94 -0.61 -5.56
CA SER A 122 11.08 -0.14 -4.47
C SER A 122 9.66 0.08 -4.98
N VAL A 123 8.67 -0.16 -4.10
CA VAL A 123 7.25 0.07 -4.42
C VAL A 123 6.69 1.04 -3.42
N LEU A 124 6.12 2.15 -3.90
CA LEU A 124 5.49 3.21 -3.10
C LEU A 124 3.99 3.24 -3.39
N ILE A 125 3.16 3.12 -2.36
CA ILE A 125 1.70 3.09 -2.56
C ILE A 125 1.15 4.50 -2.67
N CYS A 126 0.83 4.95 -3.90
CA CYS A 126 0.12 6.21 -4.18
C CYS A 126 0.77 7.42 -3.47
N ALA A 127 0.15 7.96 -2.42
CA ALA A 127 0.64 9.13 -1.66
C ALA A 127 2.02 8.94 -1.01
N ASP A 128 2.52 7.71 -0.83
CA ASP A 128 3.89 7.50 -0.36
C ASP A 128 4.91 8.17 -1.29
N SER A 129 4.60 8.26 -2.58
CA SER A 129 5.45 8.91 -3.58
C SER A 129 5.52 10.44 -3.46
N TRP A 130 4.73 11.06 -2.59
CA TRP A 130 4.78 12.51 -2.36
C TRP A 130 5.82 12.91 -1.32
N PHE A 131 6.35 11.94 -0.54
CA PHE A 131 7.18 12.22 0.61
C PHE A 131 8.65 11.82 0.41
N PRO A 132 9.60 12.74 0.64
CA PRO A 132 11.04 12.49 0.45
C PRO A 132 11.58 11.29 1.24
N SER A 133 11.07 11.04 2.45
CA SER A 133 11.53 9.93 3.30
C SER A 133 11.37 8.55 2.64
N ALA A 134 10.32 8.35 1.81
CA ALA A 134 10.15 7.11 1.05
C ALA A 134 11.26 6.92 0.00
N TYR A 135 11.65 7.99 -0.68
CA TYR A 135 12.76 7.98 -1.65
C TYR A 135 14.12 7.83 -0.98
N GLU A 136 14.31 8.43 0.21
CA GLU A 136 15.54 8.27 0.98
C GLU A 136 15.77 6.82 1.38
N ASN A 137 14.72 6.10 1.81
CA ASN A 137 14.81 4.67 2.08
C ASN A 137 15.16 3.88 0.81
N ALA A 138 14.49 4.14 -0.31
CA ALA A 138 14.78 3.51 -1.59
C ALA A 138 16.26 3.73 -1.99
N ARG A 139 16.75 4.98 -1.86
CA ARG A 139 18.14 5.34 -2.14
C ARG A 139 19.14 4.63 -1.20
N LYS A 140 18.88 4.58 0.10
CA LYS A 140 19.72 3.88 1.08
C LYS A 140 19.88 2.39 0.74
N ASN A 141 18.79 1.78 0.26
CA ASN A 141 18.75 0.38 -0.13
C ASN A 141 19.12 0.14 -1.61
N GLN A 142 19.63 1.18 -2.29
CA GLN A 142 20.12 1.12 -3.67
C GLN A 142 19.06 0.68 -4.67
N ALA A 143 17.82 1.09 -4.50
CA ALA A 143 16.79 0.86 -5.49
C ALA A 143 17.13 1.59 -6.81
N GLU A 144 17.01 0.87 -7.92
CA GLU A 144 17.25 1.36 -9.28
C GLU A 144 15.96 1.77 -9.97
N LEU A 145 14.84 1.20 -9.50
CA LEU A 145 13.51 1.43 -10.04
C LEU A 145 12.51 1.67 -8.91
N ILE A 146 11.58 2.60 -9.14
CA ILE A 146 10.45 2.87 -8.25
C ILE A 146 9.16 2.63 -9.03
N LEU A 147 8.28 1.78 -8.48
CA LEU A 147 6.95 1.53 -9.01
C LEU A 147 5.92 2.14 -8.06
N VAL A 148 4.93 2.85 -8.61
CA VAL A 148 3.93 3.56 -7.81
C VAL A 148 2.53 3.11 -8.22
N PRO A 149 1.97 2.04 -7.61
CA PRO A 149 0.57 1.71 -7.80
C PRO A 149 -0.31 2.81 -7.22
N SER A 150 -1.07 3.49 -8.08
CA SER A 150 -1.91 4.62 -7.72
C SER A 150 -3.31 4.49 -8.31
N TYR A 151 -4.30 4.99 -7.58
CA TYR A 151 -5.64 5.19 -8.07
C TYR A 151 -6.02 6.66 -7.97
N CYS A 152 -6.20 7.30 -9.11
CA CYS A 152 -6.68 8.67 -9.18
C CYS A 152 -8.07 8.69 -9.80
N THR A 153 -9.05 9.22 -9.07
CA THR A 153 -10.40 9.42 -9.63
C THR A 153 -10.34 10.53 -10.67
N GLY A 154 -10.81 10.26 -11.88
CA GLY A 154 -10.65 11.15 -13.04
C GLY A 154 -11.40 12.50 -12.97
N GLU A 155 -12.30 12.71 -12.00
CA GLU A 155 -13.00 13.97 -11.86
C GLU A 155 -12.07 15.07 -11.32
N GLY A 156 -11.44 15.80 -12.23
CA GLY A 156 -10.73 17.03 -11.95
C GLY A 156 -9.33 16.87 -11.34
N THR A 157 -8.84 15.67 -11.11
CA THR A 157 -7.49 15.45 -10.55
C THR A 157 -6.39 15.89 -11.53
N MET A 158 -6.60 15.68 -12.84
CA MET A 158 -5.67 16.13 -13.89
C MET A 158 -5.92 17.57 -14.34
N ALA A 159 -7.08 18.16 -14.01
CA ALA A 159 -7.45 19.52 -14.42
C ALA A 159 -7.35 20.54 -13.28
N LYS A 160 -7.08 20.13 -12.06
CA LYS A 160 -6.89 21.01 -10.90
C LYS A 160 -5.44 20.98 -10.46
N LEU A 161 -4.93 22.12 -10.05
CA LEU A 161 -3.66 22.20 -9.34
C LEU A 161 -3.71 21.28 -8.11
N TRP A 162 -2.60 20.63 -7.82
CA TRP A 162 -2.46 19.84 -6.61
C TRP A 162 -2.76 20.70 -5.37
N GLN A 163 -3.53 20.13 -4.44
CA GLN A 163 -4.09 20.85 -3.29
C GLN A 163 -3.24 20.73 -2.01
N GLY A 164 -2.11 20.02 -2.09
CA GLY A 164 -1.26 19.78 -0.93
C GLY A 164 -1.38 18.38 -0.33
N TYR A 165 -0.67 18.16 0.75
CA TYR A 165 -0.62 16.89 1.48
C TYR A 165 -1.81 16.75 2.42
N SER A 166 -2.73 15.86 2.13
CA SER A 166 -3.96 15.65 2.91
C SER A 166 -3.67 15.30 4.38
N GLY A 167 -3.83 16.28 5.28
CA GLY A 167 -3.72 16.10 6.74
C GLY A 167 -2.33 15.70 7.25
N GLN A 168 -1.27 15.86 6.46
CA GLN A 168 0.11 15.55 6.81
C GLN A 168 0.96 16.81 6.68
N GLU A 169 2.07 16.86 7.43
CA GLU A 169 3.02 17.96 7.28
C GLU A 169 3.66 17.93 5.89
N GLU A 170 3.68 19.08 5.25
CA GLU A 170 4.37 19.27 3.99
C GLU A 170 5.88 19.14 4.22
N PRO A 171 6.59 18.31 3.43
CA PRO A 171 8.05 18.21 3.54
C PRO A 171 8.70 19.54 3.24
N ALA A 172 9.58 20.00 4.13
CA ALA A 172 10.23 21.31 4.03
C ALA A 172 11.06 21.53 2.75
N GLU A 173 11.45 20.45 2.07
CA GLU A 173 12.28 20.48 0.86
C GLU A 173 11.46 20.31 -0.44
N THR A 174 10.14 20.26 -0.36
CA THR A 174 9.32 20.03 -1.55
C THR A 174 9.02 21.35 -2.24
N ASP A 175 9.59 21.54 -3.42
CA ASP A 175 9.15 22.59 -4.33
C ASP A 175 7.88 22.17 -5.06
N LEU A 176 6.76 22.68 -4.60
CA LEU A 176 5.44 22.40 -5.15
C LEU A 176 5.15 23.17 -6.45
N SER A 177 6.04 24.07 -6.86
CA SER A 177 5.82 24.95 -8.03
C SER A 177 5.68 24.18 -9.34
N ASP A 178 6.26 22.99 -9.43
CA ASP A 178 6.25 22.15 -10.62
C ASP A 178 5.21 21.01 -10.59
N ILE A 179 4.66 20.66 -9.42
CA ILE A 179 3.68 19.56 -9.30
C ILE A 179 2.40 19.85 -10.07
N GLY A 180 1.98 21.10 -10.17
CA GLY A 180 0.80 21.51 -10.95
C GLY A 180 1.02 21.67 -12.45
N LYS A 181 2.24 21.47 -12.95
CA LYS A 181 2.59 21.66 -14.37
C LYS A 181 2.71 20.36 -15.15
N ILE A 182 2.59 19.22 -14.47
CA ILE A 182 2.57 17.90 -15.12
C ILE A 182 1.14 17.68 -15.64
N THR A 183 0.89 18.10 -16.86
CA THR A 183 -0.33 17.83 -17.64
C THR A 183 -0.06 16.77 -18.69
#